data_3032a82c707a91e7ab322fea60b0bbcc
#
_entry.id   3032a82c707a91e7ab322fea60b0bbcc
#
_cell.length_a   1.000
_cell.length_b   1.000
_cell.length_c   1.000
_cell.angle_alpha   90.00
_cell.angle_beta   90.00
_cell.angle_gamma   90.00
#
_symmetry.space_group_name_H-M   'P 1'
#
loop_
_entity.id
_entity.type
_entity.pdbx_description
1 polymer ?
#
loop_
_entity_poly.entity_id
_entity_poly.type
_entity_poly.pdbx_seq_one_letter_code
_entity_poly.pdbx_strand_id
1 'polypeptide(L)'
;MDFRSARRAVLQLLGTTAPADVPALIHWMRTTRDFDEFTQDNNDIMLKNIADDLRKCLPLEAVLCSEHLALQKIQQQPEPTVHVDAFLYDEDFIDTLCEEGKMSRNYCTVCGSHQTAPLGFISHSFSLTELKFIYHHVLPDLSGKALVDVGSRLGTVLYGGYLYSSAAQLWGVELNGEFCQLQEMIIKKYQFGDRIKVLHADICTQSSLLQTADVIFLMFSSAWNYIIHNVRKQGSLLVTVPSLQDSLMGLEINVQLSSWVEEIPLNFDVYSQRDIDQEDLQQIHLYKVL
;
A
#
# COMPACT_ATOMS: atom_id res chain seq x y z
N MET A 1 10.87 -3.26 -23.69
CA MET A 1 10.61 -4.18 -24.84
C MET A 1 9.14 -4.54 -24.77
N ASP A 2 8.37 -4.39 -25.87
CA ASP A 2 6.96 -4.80 -25.87
C ASP A 2 6.79 -6.34 -25.95
N PHE A 3 5.58 -6.84 -25.65
CA PHE A 3 5.29 -8.28 -25.65
C PHE A 3 5.62 -8.96 -26.98
N ARG A 4 5.34 -8.29 -28.13
CA ARG A 4 5.60 -8.84 -29.45
C ARG A 4 7.10 -9.07 -29.68
N SER A 5 7.93 -8.12 -29.27
CA SER A 5 9.39 -8.19 -29.36
C SER A 5 9.96 -9.23 -28.40
N ALA A 6 9.45 -9.29 -27.16
CA ALA A 6 9.85 -10.30 -26.17
C ALA A 6 9.52 -11.72 -26.66
N ARG A 7 8.29 -11.94 -27.15
CA ARG A 7 7.88 -13.23 -27.73
C ARG A 7 8.80 -13.65 -28.87
N ARG A 8 9.18 -12.72 -29.75
CA ARG A 8 10.11 -13.01 -30.86
C ARG A 8 11.49 -13.44 -30.35
N ALA A 9 12.01 -12.77 -29.32
CA ALA A 9 13.28 -13.11 -28.70
C ALA A 9 13.24 -14.52 -28.07
N VAL A 10 12.18 -14.89 -27.37
CA VAL A 10 11.99 -16.25 -26.82
C VAL A 10 11.95 -17.30 -27.93
N LEU A 11 11.19 -17.05 -28.99
CA LEU A 11 11.14 -17.99 -30.14
C LEU A 11 12.51 -18.12 -30.86
N GLN A 12 13.28 -17.04 -30.93
CA GLN A 12 14.62 -17.06 -31.48
C GLN A 12 15.58 -17.85 -30.58
N LEU A 13 15.49 -17.68 -29.24
CA LEU A 13 16.26 -18.48 -28.29
C LEU A 13 15.97 -19.98 -28.45
N LEU A 14 14.70 -20.37 -28.52
CA LEU A 14 14.29 -21.76 -28.77
C LEU A 14 14.83 -22.29 -30.10
N GLY A 15 14.86 -21.45 -31.14
CA GLY A 15 15.40 -21.81 -32.45
C GLY A 15 16.92 -21.99 -32.49
N THR A 16 17.65 -21.40 -31.54
CA THR A 16 19.13 -21.57 -31.40
C THR A 16 19.53 -22.66 -30.42
N THR A 17 18.57 -23.20 -29.66
CA THR A 17 18.77 -24.31 -28.73
C THR A 17 18.97 -25.61 -29.48
N ALA A 18 19.83 -26.49 -28.98
CA ALA A 18 20.04 -27.81 -29.58
C ALA A 18 18.70 -28.57 -29.67
N PRO A 19 18.34 -29.17 -30.81
CA PRO A 19 17.03 -29.80 -31.02
C PRO A 19 16.67 -30.86 -29.99
N ALA A 20 17.64 -31.54 -29.40
CA ALA A 20 17.45 -32.52 -28.33
C ALA A 20 17.00 -31.90 -27.02
N ASP A 21 17.38 -30.65 -26.75
CA ASP A 21 17.11 -29.96 -25.49
C ASP A 21 15.82 -29.10 -25.52
N VAL A 22 15.30 -28.80 -26.71
CA VAL A 22 14.09 -27.98 -26.88
C VAL A 22 12.89 -28.54 -26.11
N PRO A 23 12.55 -29.85 -26.13
CA PRO A 23 11.45 -30.40 -25.37
C PRO A 23 11.65 -30.23 -23.86
N ALA A 24 12.87 -30.46 -23.36
CA ALA A 24 13.21 -30.29 -21.95
C ALA A 24 13.07 -28.81 -21.50
N LEU A 25 13.56 -27.87 -22.32
CA LEU A 25 13.46 -26.46 -22.09
C LEU A 25 11.99 -25.98 -22.07
N ILE A 26 11.17 -26.43 -23.01
CA ILE A 26 9.74 -26.13 -23.04
C ILE A 26 9.03 -26.71 -21.80
N HIS A 27 9.39 -27.94 -21.41
CA HIS A 27 8.83 -28.56 -20.20
C HIS A 27 9.22 -27.75 -18.96
N TRP A 28 10.49 -27.42 -18.79
CA TRP A 28 10.97 -26.56 -17.71
C TRP A 28 10.23 -25.22 -17.67
N MET A 29 10.11 -24.51 -18.79
CA MET A 29 9.37 -23.23 -18.87
C MET A 29 7.91 -23.33 -18.45
N ARG A 30 7.29 -24.52 -18.55
CA ARG A 30 5.88 -24.74 -18.14
C ARG A 30 5.73 -25.18 -16.70
N THR A 31 6.76 -25.73 -16.09
CA THR A 31 6.69 -26.39 -14.77
C THR A 31 7.54 -25.72 -13.70
N THR A 32 8.47 -24.84 -14.11
CA THR A 32 9.33 -24.12 -13.18
C THR A 32 8.56 -23.07 -12.37
N ARG A 33 8.97 -22.84 -11.13
CA ARG A 33 8.57 -21.70 -10.30
C ARG A 33 9.53 -20.53 -10.43
N ASP A 34 10.65 -20.68 -11.13
CA ASP A 34 11.68 -19.64 -11.27
C ASP A 34 11.10 -18.35 -11.90
N PHE A 35 10.09 -18.50 -12.76
CA PHE A 35 9.41 -17.33 -13.34
C PHE A 35 8.50 -16.61 -12.34
N ASP A 36 7.90 -17.33 -11.41
CA ASP A 36 7.07 -16.74 -10.36
C ASP A 36 7.98 -15.97 -9.39
N GLU A 37 9.10 -16.57 -8.96
CA GLU A 37 10.12 -15.92 -8.13
C GLU A 37 10.71 -14.71 -8.84
N PHE A 38 11.14 -14.85 -10.10
CA PHE A 38 11.65 -13.73 -10.90
C PHE A 38 10.63 -12.60 -11.03
N THR A 39 9.35 -12.92 -11.23
CA THR A 39 8.29 -11.91 -11.36
C THR A 39 8.10 -11.20 -10.02
N GLN A 40 8.10 -11.92 -8.92
CA GLN A 40 7.96 -11.38 -7.58
C GLN A 40 9.13 -10.44 -7.23
N ASP A 41 10.36 -10.88 -7.46
CA ASP A 41 11.56 -10.06 -7.25
C ASP A 41 11.55 -8.80 -8.12
N ASN A 42 11.14 -8.93 -9.38
CA ASN A 42 11.03 -7.77 -10.27
C ASN A 42 9.95 -6.78 -9.82
N ASN A 43 8.83 -7.26 -9.29
CA ASN A 43 7.77 -6.40 -8.75
C ASN A 43 8.26 -5.63 -7.51
N ASP A 44 9.00 -6.28 -6.62
CA ASP A 44 9.63 -5.65 -5.46
C ASP A 44 10.63 -4.57 -5.87
N ILE A 45 11.49 -4.88 -6.83
CA ILE A 45 12.44 -3.91 -7.39
C ILE A 45 11.69 -2.73 -8.00
N MET A 46 10.58 -2.97 -8.69
CA MET A 46 9.80 -1.90 -9.29
C MET A 46 9.18 -1.00 -8.21
N LEU A 47 8.63 -1.53 -7.13
CA LEU A 47 8.10 -0.74 -6.01
C LEU A 47 9.22 0.07 -5.31
N LYS A 48 10.40 -0.52 -5.11
CA LYS A 48 11.56 0.20 -4.58
C LYS A 48 11.98 1.35 -5.51
N ASN A 49 11.99 1.14 -6.83
CA ASN A 49 12.26 2.21 -7.79
C ASN A 49 11.20 3.33 -7.76
N ILE A 50 9.94 2.99 -7.54
CA ILE A 50 8.86 3.97 -7.37
C ILE A 50 9.11 4.79 -6.09
N ALA A 51 9.47 4.13 -4.98
CA ALA A 51 9.83 4.82 -3.74
C ALA A 51 11.01 5.77 -3.93
N ASP A 52 12.06 5.33 -4.67
CA ASP A 52 13.20 6.18 -5.02
C ASP A 52 12.82 7.42 -5.83
N ASP A 53 11.88 7.27 -6.75
CA ASP A 53 11.40 8.40 -7.55
C ASP A 53 10.56 9.37 -6.72
N LEU A 54 9.70 8.86 -5.85
CA LEU A 54 8.90 9.69 -4.95
C LEU A 54 9.78 10.45 -3.94
N ARG A 55 10.83 9.80 -3.38
CA ARG A 55 11.80 10.46 -2.49
C ARG A 55 12.49 11.66 -3.13
N LYS A 56 12.72 11.65 -4.45
CA LYS A 56 13.31 12.79 -5.17
C LYS A 56 12.36 13.98 -5.30
N CYS A 57 11.06 13.75 -5.14
CA CYS A 57 10.02 14.76 -5.31
C CYS A 57 9.47 15.30 -3.98
N LEU A 58 9.80 14.65 -2.86
CA LEU A 58 9.24 14.92 -1.55
C LEU A 58 10.32 15.35 -0.55
N PRO A 59 9.99 16.17 0.46
CA PRO A 59 10.86 16.38 1.61
C PRO A 59 11.04 15.07 2.39
N LEU A 60 12.02 15.04 3.31
CA LEU A 60 12.36 13.83 4.08
C LEU A 60 11.16 13.30 4.89
N GLU A 61 10.37 14.19 5.45
CA GLU A 61 9.17 13.85 6.22
C GLU A 61 8.01 13.33 5.33
N ALA A 62 8.19 13.33 4.00
CA ALA A 62 7.17 12.98 3.02
C ALA A 62 5.83 13.72 3.21
N VAL A 63 5.90 14.96 3.71
CA VAL A 63 4.78 15.80 4.06
C VAL A 63 4.76 17.04 3.17
N LEU A 64 3.61 17.32 2.60
CA LEU A 64 3.39 18.51 1.79
C LEU A 64 2.90 19.68 2.67
N CYS A 65 3.09 20.91 2.18
CA CYS A 65 2.67 22.11 2.90
C CYS A 65 1.18 22.08 3.30
N SER A 66 0.34 21.43 2.51
CA SER A 66 -1.09 21.23 2.77
C SER A 66 -1.39 20.34 4.00
N GLU A 67 -0.46 19.47 4.40
CA GLU A 67 -0.60 18.57 5.55
C GLU A 67 -0.03 19.15 6.85
N HIS A 68 0.64 20.29 6.81
CA HIS A 68 1.34 20.90 7.95
C HIS A 68 0.44 21.09 9.19
N LEU A 69 -0.83 21.45 8.99
CA LEU A 69 -1.78 21.64 10.09
C LEU A 69 -2.17 20.32 10.77
N ALA A 70 -2.22 19.23 10.02
CA ALA A 70 -2.50 17.90 10.58
C ALA A 70 -1.32 17.42 11.41
N LEU A 71 -0.09 17.62 10.93
CA LEU A 71 1.14 17.30 11.64
C LEU A 71 1.32 18.10 12.93
N GLN A 72 1.00 19.39 12.91
CA GLN A 72 1.08 20.21 14.13
C GLN A 72 0.20 19.65 15.24
N LYS A 73 -0.95 19.05 14.92
CA LYS A 73 -1.82 18.40 15.91
C LYS A 73 -1.19 17.12 16.48
N ILE A 74 -0.48 16.36 15.65
CA ILE A 74 0.24 15.14 16.08
C ILE A 74 1.41 15.52 16.99
N GLN A 75 2.14 16.57 16.67
CA GLN A 75 3.26 17.07 17.48
C GLN A 75 2.83 17.65 18.85
N GLN A 76 1.54 17.96 19.04
CA GLN A 76 0.99 18.42 20.33
C GLN A 76 0.67 17.27 21.30
N GLN A 77 0.88 16.01 20.91
CA GLN A 77 0.69 14.87 21.80
C GLN A 77 1.79 14.82 22.89
N PRO A 78 1.49 14.21 24.06
CA PRO A 78 2.44 14.17 25.18
C PRO A 78 3.75 13.45 24.84
N GLU A 79 3.70 12.48 23.94
CA GLU A 79 4.86 11.74 23.45
C GLU A 79 5.25 12.25 22.05
N PRO A 80 6.50 12.71 21.89
CA PRO A 80 6.97 13.20 20.60
C PRO A 80 6.90 12.11 19.53
N THR A 81 6.19 12.42 18.44
CA THR A 81 5.98 11.50 17.33
C THR A 81 6.46 12.16 16.04
N VAL A 82 7.10 11.37 15.18
CA VAL A 82 7.62 11.80 13.88
C VAL A 82 6.95 11.01 12.78
N HIS A 83 6.55 11.72 11.72
CA HIS A 83 6.04 11.06 10.52
C HIS A 83 7.21 10.51 9.69
N VAL A 84 7.23 9.21 9.48
CA VAL A 84 8.15 8.50 8.59
C VAL A 84 7.31 7.63 7.66
N ASP A 85 7.35 7.91 6.37
CA ASP A 85 6.55 7.17 5.40
C ASP A 85 7.17 5.78 5.18
N ALA A 86 6.46 4.73 5.59
CA ALA A 86 6.93 3.34 5.57
C ALA A 86 7.12 2.77 4.16
N PHE A 87 6.49 3.35 3.14
CA PHE A 87 6.74 2.96 1.76
C PHE A 87 8.06 3.54 1.24
N LEU A 88 8.40 4.75 1.68
CA LEU A 88 9.61 5.44 1.22
C LEU A 88 10.85 5.00 1.99
N TYR A 89 10.73 4.68 3.26
CA TYR A 89 11.83 4.45 4.16
C TYR A 89 11.63 3.14 4.91
N ASP A 90 12.36 2.09 4.52
CA ASP A 90 12.48 0.86 5.30
C ASP A 90 13.45 1.06 6.48
N GLU A 91 13.50 0.08 7.38
CA GLU A 91 14.32 0.14 8.59
C GLU A 91 15.81 0.38 8.29
N ASP A 92 16.35 -0.28 7.27
CA ASP A 92 17.75 -0.11 6.85
C ASP A 92 18.02 1.34 6.39
N PHE A 93 17.05 1.94 5.71
CA PHE A 93 17.16 3.33 5.27
C PHE A 93 17.05 4.31 6.43
N ILE A 94 16.16 4.04 7.41
CA ILE A 94 16.04 4.84 8.65
C ILE A 94 17.36 4.79 9.43
N ASP A 95 17.99 3.62 9.56
CA ASP A 95 19.29 3.49 10.22
C ASP A 95 20.37 4.31 9.51
N THR A 96 20.40 4.27 8.18
CA THR A 96 21.32 5.12 7.40
C THR A 96 21.08 6.60 7.65
N LEU A 97 19.84 7.07 7.71
CA LEU A 97 19.52 8.47 8.03
C LEU A 97 19.94 8.87 9.45
N CYS A 98 19.83 7.94 10.40
CA CYS A 98 20.29 8.16 11.77
C CYS A 98 21.83 8.24 11.87
N GLU A 99 22.54 7.36 11.16
CA GLU A 99 24.02 7.39 11.07
C GLU A 99 24.52 8.68 10.42
N GLU A 100 23.82 9.18 9.40
CA GLU A 100 24.13 10.45 8.75
C GLU A 100 23.72 11.69 9.59
N GLY A 101 23.07 11.50 10.73
CA GLY A 101 22.58 12.58 11.60
C GLY A 101 21.39 13.36 11.02
N LYS A 102 20.72 12.84 10.02
CA LYS A 102 19.54 13.45 9.38
C LYS A 102 18.24 13.12 10.12
N MET A 103 18.24 12.05 10.90
CA MET A 103 17.11 11.57 11.70
C MET A 103 17.61 11.09 13.07
N SER A 104 16.71 10.95 14.04
CA SER A 104 17.01 10.33 15.33
C SER A 104 15.88 9.41 15.74
N ARG A 105 16.21 8.26 16.31
CA ARG A 105 15.23 7.34 16.90
C ARG A 105 14.84 7.73 18.33
N ASN A 106 15.54 8.69 18.91
CA ASN A 106 15.35 9.09 20.31
C ASN A 106 15.25 10.61 20.44
N TYR A 107 14.56 11.05 21.47
CA TYR A 107 14.51 12.44 21.87
C TYR A 107 15.07 12.66 23.29
N CYS A 108 15.56 13.85 23.57
CA CYS A 108 16.02 14.21 24.90
C CYS A 108 14.84 14.50 25.82
N THR A 109 14.72 13.78 26.93
CA THR A 109 13.62 13.95 27.89
C THR A 109 13.75 15.21 28.75
N VAL A 110 15.00 15.67 28.95
CA VAL A 110 15.32 16.91 29.64
C VAL A 110 16.40 17.65 28.84
N CYS A 111 16.06 18.82 28.33
CA CYS A 111 16.97 19.60 27.46
C CYS A 111 18.36 19.76 28.09
N GLY A 112 19.39 19.33 27.35
CA GLY A 112 20.79 19.34 27.80
C GLY A 112 21.21 18.16 28.69
N SER A 113 20.32 17.17 28.90
CA SER A 113 20.69 15.93 29.62
C SER A 113 21.08 14.83 28.62
N HIS A 114 21.71 13.75 29.16
CA HIS A 114 21.95 12.50 28.41
C HIS A 114 20.79 11.51 28.52
N GLN A 115 19.68 11.91 29.15
CA GLN A 115 18.48 11.06 29.24
C GLN A 115 17.69 11.18 27.96
N THR A 116 17.56 10.05 27.24
CA THR A 116 16.79 9.95 26.00
C THR A 116 15.67 8.94 26.14
N ALA A 117 14.60 9.13 25.37
CA ALA A 117 13.53 8.18 25.18
C ALA A 117 13.31 7.95 23.68
N PRO A 118 12.75 6.79 23.25
CA PRO A 118 12.47 6.52 21.85
C PRO A 118 11.39 7.47 21.30
N LEU A 119 11.56 7.88 20.03
CA LEU A 119 10.53 8.59 19.29
C LEU A 119 9.49 7.60 18.79
N GLY A 120 8.21 7.99 18.84
CA GLY A 120 7.16 7.27 18.11
C GLY A 120 7.24 7.59 16.60
N PHE A 121 7.22 6.56 15.76
CA PHE A 121 7.09 6.71 14.32
C PHE A 121 5.67 6.39 13.88
N ILE A 122 5.12 7.21 12.98
CA ILE A 122 3.82 6.95 12.35
C ILE A 122 3.95 7.07 10.84
N SER A 123 3.23 6.23 10.12
CA SER A 123 3.14 6.28 8.66
C SER A 123 1.69 6.41 8.20
N HIS A 124 1.50 7.07 7.05
CA HIS A 124 0.23 7.11 6.33
C HIS A 124 0.28 6.30 5.03
N SER A 125 1.30 5.48 4.84
CA SER A 125 1.45 4.57 3.72
C SER A 125 1.82 3.18 4.23
N PHE A 126 1.35 2.15 3.54
CA PHE A 126 1.80 0.78 3.80
C PHE A 126 3.25 0.60 3.34
N SER A 127 4.04 -0.10 4.12
CA SER A 127 5.35 -0.60 3.75
C SER A 127 5.26 -1.64 2.62
N LEU A 128 6.38 -1.95 2.00
CA LEU A 128 6.46 -3.02 0.99
C LEU A 128 6.02 -4.38 1.57
N THR A 129 6.38 -4.67 2.80
CA THR A 129 6.01 -5.90 3.51
C THR A 129 4.52 -6.00 3.76
N GLU A 130 3.90 -4.92 4.23
CA GLU A 130 2.46 -4.86 4.44
C GLU A 130 1.69 -5.01 3.12
N LEU A 131 2.14 -4.36 2.05
CA LEU A 131 1.54 -4.52 0.72
C LEU A 131 1.61 -5.97 0.24
N LYS A 132 2.76 -6.63 0.40
CA LYS A 132 2.91 -8.05 0.07
C LYS A 132 1.97 -8.92 0.91
N PHE A 133 1.90 -8.68 2.21
CA PHE A 133 1.00 -9.40 3.10
C PHE A 133 -0.45 -9.26 2.64
N ILE A 134 -0.89 -8.04 2.37
CA ILE A 134 -2.25 -7.75 1.94
C ILE A 134 -2.58 -8.47 0.63
N TYR A 135 -1.76 -8.33 -0.40
CA TYR A 135 -2.08 -8.86 -1.73
C TYR A 135 -1.85 -10.37 -1.88
N HIS A 136 -0.95 -10.97 -1.11
CA HIS A 136 -0.65 -12.39 -1.23
C HIS A 136 -1.35 -13.28 -0.19
N HIS A 137 -1.73 -12.70 0.98
CA HIS A 137 -2.23 -13.51 2.10
C HIS A 137 -3.58 -13.05 2.64
N VAL A 138 -3.95 -11.78 2.47
CA VAL A 138 -5.21 -11.21 2.99
C VAL A 138 -6.31 -11.22 1.94
N LEU A 139 -6.00 -10.73 0.74
CA LEU A 139 -6.99 -10.59 -0.33
C LEU A 139 -7.11 -11.87 -1.17
N PRO A 140 -8.33 -12.23 -1.61
CA PRO A 140 -8.53 -13.30 -2.57
C PRO A 140 -8.06 -12.88 -3.98
N ASP A 141 -8.19 -13.78 -4.96
CA ASP A 141 -8.00 -13.42 -6.38
C ASP A 141 -8.92 -12.25 -6.79
N LEU A 142 -8.30 -11.20 -7.33
CA LEU A 142 -8.98 -9.97 -7.74
C LEU A 142 -9.25 -9.91 -9.24
N SER A 143 -9.16 -11.02 -9.97
CA SER A 143 -9.45 -11.07 -11.41
C SER A 143 -10.85 -10.54 -11.71
N GLY A 144 -10.93 -9.53 -12.57
CA GLY A 144 -12.18 -8.87 -12.94
C GLY A 144 -12.77 -7.94 -11.87
N LYS A 145 -12.10 -7.75 -10.74
CA LYS A 145 -12.56 -6.94 -9.60
C LYS A 145 -12.08 -5.49 -9.69
N ALA A 146 -12.85 -4.61 -9.03
CA ALA A 146 -12.52 -3.20 -8.86
C ALA A 146 -12.11 -2.92 -7.42
N LEU A 147 -10.96 -2.28 -7.25
CA LEU A 147 -10.42 -1.82 -5.98
C LEU A 147 -10.49 -0.30 -5.91
N VAL A 148 -10.87 0.22 -4.75
CA VAL A 148 -10.89 1.66 -4.46
C VAL A 148 -10.03 1.93 -3.23
N ASP A 149 -9.08 2.84 -3.35
CA ASP A 149 -8.22 3.35 -2.28
C ASP A 149 -8.69 4.77 -1.91
N VAL A 150 -9.22 4.92 -0.70
CA VAL A 150 -9.77 6.19 -0.21
C VAL A 150 -8.71 6.95 0.58
N GLY A 151 -8.32 8.11 0.08
CA GLY A 151 -7.17 8.85 0.58
C GLY A 151 -5.86 8.24 0.09
N SER A 152 -5.76 8.03 -1.23
CA SER A 152 -4.67 7.24 -1.84
C SER A 152 -3.27 7.86 -1.70
N ARG A 153 -3.16 9.10 -1.25
CA ARG A 153 -1.93 9.83 -0.92
C ARG A 153 -0.79 9.60 -1.94
N LEU A 154 0.20 8.76 -1.63
CA LEU A 154 1.30 8.43 -2.55
C LEU A 154 0.92 7.36 -3.60
N GLY A 155 -0.23 6.70 -3.47
CA GLY A 155 -0.70 5.67 -4.40
C GLY A 155 -0.12 4.26 -4.15
N THR A 156 0.46 4.00 -2.99
CA THR A 156 1.17 2.76 -2.68
C THR A 156 0.30 1.51 -2.82
N VAL A 157 -0.96 1.59 -2.36
CA VAL A 157 -1.97 0.53 -2.53
C VAL A 157 -2.23 0.26 -4.01
N LEU A 158 -2.31 1.31 -4.83
CA LEU A 158 -2.57 1.17 -6.27
C LEU A 158 -1.41 0.50 -6.99
N TYR A 159 -0.17 0.89 -6.66
CA TYR A 159 1.03 0.28 -7.28
C TYR A 159 1.21 -1.17 -6.83
N GLY A 160 1.02 -1.46 -5.53
CA GLY A 160 0.99 -2.83 -5.02
C GLY A 160 -0.09 -3.66 -5.70
N GLY A 161 -1.30 -3.13 -5.82
CA GLY A 161 -2.42 -3.76 -6.51
C GLY A 161 -2.15 -4.04 -7.98
N TYR A 162 -1.46 -3.14 -8.67
CA TYR A 162 -1.06 -3.33 -10.06
C TYR A 162 -0.06 -4.46 -10.22
N LEU A 163 0.92 -4.55 -9.34
CA LEU A 163 2.05 -5.48 -9.44
C LEU A 163 1.75 -6.85 -8.81
N TYR A 164 1.03 -6.89 -7.71
CA TYR A 164 0.79 -8.12 -6.94
C TYR A 164 -0.60 -8.72 -7.14
N SER A 165 -1.49 -8.07 -7.89
CA SER A 165 -2.83 -8.58 -8.11
C SER A 165 -3.26 -8.52 -9.58
N SER A 166 -4.32 -9.29 -9.89
CA SER A 166 -5.00 -9.31 -11.19
C SER A 166 -6.23 -8.40 -11.24
N ALA A 167 -6.35 -7.42 -10.31
CA ALA A 167 -7.46 -6.48 -10.27
C ALA A 167 -7.64 -5.77 -11.62
N ALA A 168 -8.88 -5.75 -12.12
CA ALA A 168 -9.18 -5.16 -13.42
C ALA A 168 -9.12 -3.63 -13.40
N GLN A 169 -9.47 -3.02 -12.26
CA GLN A 169 -9.48 -1.58 -12.07
C GLN A 169 -9.00 -1.23 -10.66
N LEU A 170 -8.15 -0.22 -10.57
CA LEU A 170 -7.58 0.31 -9.35
C LEU A 170 -7.85 1.82 -9.33
N TRP A 171 -8.70 2.26 -8.41
CA TRP A 171 -9.10 3.65 -8.30
C TRP A 171 -8.53 4.28 -7.04
N GLY A 172 -7.74 5.34 -7.19
CA GLY A 172 -7.34 6.21 -6.08
C GLY A 172 -8.28 7.40 -6.01
N VAL A 173 -8.79 7.71 -4.82
CA VAL A 173 -9.55 8.94 -4.57
C VAL A 173 -8.74 9.76 -3.57
N GLU A 174 -8.29 10.93 -4.00
CA GLU A 174 -7.41 11.78 -3.20
C GLU A 174 -7.90 13.24 -3.25
N LEU A 175 -7.99 13.85 -2.08
CA LEU A 175 -8.44 15.23 -1.93
C LEU A 175 -7.34 16.25 -2.27
N ASN A 176 -6.08 15.89 -2.06
CA ASN A 176 -4.94 16.76 -2.27
C ASN A 176 -4.42 16.65 -3.72
N GLY A 177 -4.53 17.75 -4.46
CA GLY A 177 -4.10 17.83 -5.87
C GLY A 177 -2.60 17.59 -6.08
N GLU A 178 -1.74 17.91 -5.10
CA GLU A 178 -0.30 17.67 -5.20
C GLU A 178 0.01 16.17 -5.16
N PHE A 179 -0.65 15.40 -4.28
CA PHE A 179 -0.54 13.94 -4.27
C PHE A 179 -1.13 13.30 -5.52
N CYS A 180 -2.24 13.83 -6.06
CA CYS A 180 -2.76 13.37 -7.35
C CYS A 180 -1.73 13.53 -8.47
N GLN A 181 -1.03 14.67 -8.54
CA GLN A 181 0.02 14.92 -9.54
C GLN A 181 1.20 13.95 -9.38
N LEU A 182 1.62 13.66 -8.15
CA LEU A 182 2.67 12.66 -7.89
C LEU A 182 2.25 11.27 -8.38
N GLN A 183 1.03 10.84 -8.05
CA GLN A 183 0.49 9.57 -8.52
C GLN A 183 0.42 9.51 -10.05
N GLU A 184 -0.07 10.55 -10.71
CA GLU A 184 -0.13 10.62 -12.18
C GLU A 184 1.26 10.57 -12.83
N MET A 185 2.26 11.20 -12.22
CA MET A 185 3.65 11.12 -12.66
C MET A 185 4.16 9.68 -12.64
N ILE A 186 3.94 8.95 -11.54
CA ILE A 186 4.34 7.54 -11.39
C ILE A 186 3.58 6.67 -12.40
N ILE A 187 2.26 6.81 -12.48
CA ILE A 187 1.41 6.04 -13.42
C ILE A 187 1.89 6.22 -14.85
N LYS A 188 2.21 7.44 -15.25
CA LYS A 188 2.74 7.74 -16.60
C LYS A 188 4.13 7.14 -16.80
N LYS A 189 5.04 7.30 -15.83
CA LYS A 189 6.42 6.82 -15.93
C LYS A 189 6.48 5.29 -16.08
N TYR A 190 5.70 4.58 -15.27
CA TYR A 190 5.69 3.11 -15.23
C TYR A 190 4.62 2.49 -16.14
N GLN A 191 3.83 3.31 -16.85
CA GLN A 191 2.80 2.90 -17.82
C GLN A 191 1.66 2.07 -17.17
N PHE A 192 1.24 2.43 -15.97
CA PHE A 192 0.18 1.74 -15.21
C PHE A 192 -1.25 2.21 -15.57
N GLY A 193 -1.38 3.15 -16.50
CA GLY A 193 -2.65 3.82 -16.83
C GLY A 193 -3.72 2.93 -17.48
N ASP A 194 -3.39 1.69 -17.84
CA ASP A 194 -4.33 0.69 -18.33
C ASP A 194 -5.28 0.19 -17.23
N ARG A 195 -4.83 0.12 -15.96
CA ARG A 195 -5.61 -0.34 -14.82
C ARG A 195 -5.76 0.68 -13.69
N ILE A 196 -4.82 1.62 -13.50
CA ILE A 196 -4.85 2.61 -12.42
C ILE A 196 -5.48 3.91 -12.91
N LYS A 197 -6.38 4.47 -12.11
CA LYS A 197 -6.96 5.81 -12.28
C LYS A 197 -6.97 6.54 -10.95
N VAL A 198 -6.62 7.82 -10.98
CA VAL A 198 -6.64 8.71 -9.82
C VAL A 198 -7.70 9.78 -10.02
N LEU A 199 -8.51 10.00 -9.00
CA LEU A 199 -9.52 11.05 -8.96
C LEU A 199 -9.13 12.07 -7.91
N HIS A 200 -8.90 13.31 -8.34
CA HIS A 200 -8.79 14.45 -7.45
C HIS A 200 -10.19 14.86 -7.00
N ALA A 201 -10.67 14.27 -5.92
CA ALA A 201 -12.03 14.45 -5.43
C ALA A 201 -12.18 14.14 -3.94
N ASP A 202 -13.21 14.70 -3.32
CA ASP A 202 -13.72 14.25 -2.04
C ASP A 202 -14.50 12.94 -2.23
N ILE A 203 -14.18 11.90 -1.46
CA ILE A 203 -14.89 10.62 -1.48
C ILE A 203 -16.39 10.79 -1.24
N CYS A 204 -16.79 11.80 -0.48
CA CYS A 204 -18.20 12.14 -0.24
C CYS A 204 -18.96 12.57 -1.51
N THR A 205 -18.26 12.78 -2.62
CA THR A 205 -18.87 13.04 -3.94
C THR A 205 -18.87 11.82 -4.87
N GLN A 206 -18.30 10.69 -4.44
CA GLN A 206 -18.00 9.52 -5.26
C GLN A 206 -18.78 8.27 -4.83
N SER A 207 -20.08 8.41 -4.51
CA SER A 207 -20.91 7.31 -4.02
C SER A 207 -20.93 6.09 -4.94
N SER A 208 -20.93 6.30 -6.27
CA SER A 208 -20.95 5.22 -7.25
C SER A 208 -19.72 4.32 -7.16
N LEU A 209 -18.55 4.87 -6.86
CA LEU A 209 -17.34 4.05 -6.65
C LEU A 209 -17.47 3.17 -5.42
N LEU A 210 -17.91 3.72 -4.29
CA LEU A 210 -18.13 2.95 -3.06
C LEU A 210 -19.18 1.86 -3.21
N GLN A 211 -20.26 2.15 -3.98
CA GLN A 211 -21.35 1.21 -4.20
C GLN A 211 -20.97 0.05 -5.13
N THR A 212 -19.99 0.23 -6.01
CA THR A 212 -19.62 -0.77 -7.02
C THR A 212 -18.30 -1.48 -6.72
N ALA A 213 -17.48 -0.96 -5.84
CA ALA A 213 -16.19 -1.54 -5.48
C ALA A 213 -16.31 -2.96 -4.93
N ASP A 214 -15.36 -3.81 -5.29
CA ASP A 214 -15.20 -5.15 -4.72
C ASP A 214 -14.29 -5.15 -3.49
N VAL A 215 -13.30 -4.26 -3.49
CA VAL A 215 -12.36 -4.04 -2.38
C VAL A 215 -12.21 -2.56 -2.14
N ILE A 216 -12.24 -2.14 -0.88
CA ILE A 216 -12.08 -0.75 -0.47
C ILE A 216 -11.01 -0.68 0.60
N PHE A 217 -10.01 0.16 0.38
CA PHE A 217 -8.97 0.49 1.36
C PHE A 217 -9.33 1.78 2.08
N LEU A 218 -9.14 1.78 3.39
CA LEU A 218 -9.46 2.89 4.28
C LEU A 218 -8.39 3.01 5.37
N MET A 219 -7.52 3.98 5.23
CA MET A 219 -6.53 4.32 6.25
C MET A 219 -6.84 5.73 6.78
N PHE A 220 -7.09 5.85 8.09
CA PHE A 220 -7.31 7.14 8.78
C PHE A 220 -8.35 8.06 8.12
N SER A 221 -9.48 7.52 7.66
CA SER A 221 -10.52 8.32 7.01
C SER A 221 -11.31 9.19 7.98
N SER A 222 -11.59 10.44 7.59
CA SER A 222 -12.56 11.31 8.28
C SER A 222 -14.00 11.18 7.73
N ALA A 223 -14.19 10.45 6.63
CA ALA A 223 -15.45 10.33 5.91
C ALA A 223 -16.29 9.11 6.33
N TRP A 224 -16.03 8.52 7.51
CA TRP A 224 -16.66 7.28 7.96
C TRP A 224 -18.19 7.28 7.87
N ASN A 225 -18.85 8.36 8.28
CA ASN A 225 -20.31 8.43 8.22
C ASN A 225 -20.83 8.26 6.77
N TYR A 226 -20.14 8.87 5.81
CA TYR A 226 -20.51 8.74 4.39
C TYR A 226 -20.19 7.34 3.87
N ILE A 227 -19.03 6.79 4.21
CA ILE A 227 -18.56 5.46 3.78
C ILE A 227 -19.53 4.38 4.25
N ILE A 228 -19.89 4.36 5.53
CA ILE A 228 -20.82 3.40 6.12
C ILE A 228 -22.18 3.41 5.41
N HIS A 229 -22.65 4.57 4.97
CA HIS A 229 -23.93 4.67 4.27
C HIS A 229 -23.88 4.29 2.80
N ASN A 230 -22.71 4.34 2.17
CA ASN A 230 -22.55 4.08 0.72
C ASN A 230 -21.90 2.75 0.39
N VAL A 231 -21.17 2.13 1.30
CA VAL A 231 -20.60 0.78 1.10
C VAL A 231 -21.68 -0.24 1.46
N ARG A 232 -22.39 -0.72 0.44
CA ARG A 232 -23.57 -1.60 0.56
C ARG A 232 -23.49 -2.84 -0.32
N LYS A 233 -22.46 -2.98 -1.15
CA LYS A 233 -22.30 -4.14 -2.01
C LYS A 233 -21.97 -5.36 -1.16
N GLN A 234 -22.95 -6.26 -1.02
CA GLN A 234 -22.79 -7.49 -0.26
C GLN A 234 -21.59 -8.31 -0.76
N GLY A 235 -20.76 -8.78 0.17
CA GLY A 235 -19.57 -9.55 -0.14
C GLY A 235 -18.37 -8.73 -0.56
N SER A 236 -18.47 -7.38 -0.69
CA SER A 236 -17.28 -6.54 -0.87
C SER A 236 -16.42 -6.58 0.39
N LEU A 237 -15.13 -6.33 0.21
CA LEU A 237 -14.12 -6.38 1.26
C LEU A 237 -13.67 -4.98 1.65
N LEU A 238 -13.48 -4.75 2.95
CA LEU A 238 -12.86 -3.55 3.48
C LEU A 238 -11.53 -3.93 4.11
N VAL A 239 -10.47 -3.27 3.70
CA VAL A 239 -9.15 -3.32 4.37
C VAL A 239 -8.98 -2.02 5.13
N THR A 240 -8.80 -2.10 6.44
CA THR A 240 -8.68 -0.90 7.29
C THR A 240 -7.44 -0.95 8.16
N VAL A 241 -6.91 0.23 8.45
CA VAL A 241 -5.87 0.47 9.45
C VAL A 241 -6.24 1.78 10.19
N PRO A 242 -6.43 1.74 11.49
CA PRO A 242 -6.56 0.59 12.38
C PRO A 242 -7.91 -0.15 12.21
N SER A 243 -8.34 -0.91 13.24
CA SER A 243 -9.63 -1.59 13.24
C SER A 243 -10.80 -0.63 13.03
N LEU A 244 -11.94 -1.14 12.55
CA LEU A 244 -13.17 -0.32 12.46
C LEU A 244 -13.63 0.15 13.83
N GLN A 245 -13.43 -0.67 14.87
CA GLN A 245 -13.81 -0.29 16.22
C GLN A 245 -13.01 0.93 16.69
N ASP A 246 -11.70 0.94 16.48
CA ASP A 246 -10.83 2.07 16.86
C ASP A 246 -11.06 3.27 15.95
N SER A 247 -11.23 3.06 14.66
CA SER A 247 -11.50 4.13 13.68
C SER A 247 -12.81 4.88 13.96
N LEU A 248 -13.81 4.20 14.53
CA LEU A 248 -15.12 4.78 14.84
C LEU A 248 -15.23 5.24 16.29
N MET A 249 -14.23 4.96 17.12
CA MET A 249 -14.22 5.39 18.52
C MET A 249 -14.22 6.91 18.62
N GLY A 250 -15.15 7.45 19.37
CA GLY A 250 -15.32 8.90 19.54
C GLY A 250 -16.08 9.61 18.41
N LEU A 251 -16.53 8.90 17.40
CA LEU A 251 -17.43 9.42 16.39
C LEU A 251 -18.88 9.15 16.81
N GLU A 252 -19.75 10.17 16.67
CA GLU A 252 -21.20 10.02 16.91
C GLU A 252 -21.89 9.23 15.78
N ILE A 253 -21.40 8.01 15.51
CA ILE A 253 -21.94 7.14 14.46
C ILE A 253 -22.77 6.05 15.13
N ASN A 254 -24.07 6.08 14.92
CA ASN A 254 -25.01 5.15 15.51
C ASN A 254 -25.22 3.91 14.60
N VAL A 255 -24.13 3.18 14.31
CA VAL A 255 -24.16 1.95 13.50
C VAL A 255 -23.68 0.78 14.33
N GLN A 256 -24.49 -0.28 14.36
CA GLN A 256 -24.07 -1.56 14.92
C GLN A 256 -23.19 -2.27 13.87
N LEU A 257 -21.89 -2.32 14.10
CA LEU A 257 -20.89 -2.89 13.15
C LEU A 257 -21.28 -4.30 12.69
N SER A 258 -21.72 -5.16 13.61
CA SER A 258 -22.15 -6.53 13.33
C SER A 258 -23.36 -6.66 12.39
N SER A 259 -24.09 -5.55 12.13
CA SER A 259 -25.17 -5.53 11.14
C SER A 259 -24.72 -5.04 9.75
N TRP A 260 -23.51 -4.53 9.65
CA TRP A 260 -22.94 -3.97 8.43
C TRP A 260 -21.81 -4.81 7.87
N VAL A 261 -20.90 -5.27 8.75
CA VAL A 261 -19.71 -6.03 8.35
C VAL A 261 -19.44 -7.20 9.28
N GLU A 262 -18.77 -8.20 8.77
CA GLU A 262 -18.17 -9.31 9.49
C GLU A 262 -16.65 -9.23 9.37
N GLU A 263 -15.94 -9.26 10.50
CA GLU A 263 -14.48 -9.29 10.52
C GLU A 263 -13.96 -10.68 10.12
N ILE A 264 -13.01 -10.71 9.21
CA ILE A 264 -12.36 -11.94 8.77
C ILE A 264 -11.02 -12.06 9.50
N PRO A 265 -10.81 -13.10 10.32
CA PRO A 265 -9.55 -13.29 11.02
C PRO A 265 -8.40 -13.51 10.03
N LEU A 266 -7.27 -12.83 10.25
CA LEU A 266 -6.07 -12.93 9.43
C LEU A 266 -5.08 -13.92 10.05
N ASN A 267 -4.32 -14.61 9.20
CA ASN A 267 -3.23 -15.48 9.61
C ASN A 267 -1.89 -14.75 9.47
N PHE A 268 -1.28 -14.36 10.58
CA PHE A 268 0.00 -13.67 10.64
C PHE A 268 1.21 -14.62 10.68
N ASP A 269 0.99 -15.95 10.89
CA ASP A 269 2.07 -16.94 11.00
C ASP A 269 2.87 -17.12 9.69
N VAL A 270 2.33 -16.67 8.56
CA VAL A 270 3.00 -16.74 7.24
C VAL A 270 4.33 -15.98 7.19
N TYR A 271 4.55 -15.05 8.13
CA TYR A 271 5.79 -14.27 8.27
C TYR A 271 6.59 -14.57 9.54
N SER A 272 6.15 -15.54 10.38
CA SER A 272 6.79 -15.85 11.66
C SER A 272 8.25 -16.34 11.57
N GLN A 273 8.74 -16.69 10.38
CA GLN A 273 10.11 -17.17 10.15
C GLN A 273 11.06 -16.07 9.61
N ARG A 274 10.59 -14.83 9.44
CA ARG A 274 11.38 -13.71 8.95
C ARG A 274 11.48 -12.67 10.05
N ASP A 275 12.58 -11.91 10.09
CA ASP A 275 12.80 -10.75 11.00
C ASP A 275 11.88 -9.58 10.61
N ILE A 276 10.57 -9.81 10.62
CA ILE A 276 9.54 -8.81 10.29
C ILE A 276 8.81 -8.49 11.59
N ASP A 277 8.68 -7.21 11.88
CA ASP A 277 7.86 -6.76 13.00
C ASP A 277 6.39 -7.14 12.74
N GLN A 278 5.89 -8.08 13.53
CA GLN A 278 4.51 -8.55 13.42
C GLN A 278 3.50 -7.53 13.95
N GLU A 279 3.95 -6.58 14.78
CA GLU A 279 3.06 -5.59 15.38
C GLU A 279 2.41 -4.70 14.31
N ASP A 280 3.15 -4.30 13.27
CA ASP A 280 2.62 -3.50 12.15
C ASP A 280 1.57 -4.28 11.35
N LEU A 281 1.82 -5.57 11.07
CA LEU A 281 0.87 -6.41 10.34
C LEU A 281 -0.43 -6.61 11.11
N GLN A 282 -0.38 -6.65 12.46
CA GLN A 282 -1.55 -6.82 13.32
C GLN A 282 -2.49 -5.60 13.32
N GLN A 283 -2.04 -4.45 12.82
CA GLN A 283 -2.90 -3.27 12.64
C GLN A 283 -3.81 -3.38 11.40
N ILE A 284 -3.54 -4.33 10.51
CA ILE A 284 -4.32 -4.55 9.29
C ILE A 284 -5.54 -5.41 9.63
N HIS A 285 -6.72 -4.92 9.27
CA HIS A 285 -7.99 -5.61 9.47
C HIS A 285 -8.72 -5.82 8.16
N LEU A 286 -9.39 -6.96 8.03
CA LEU A 286 -10.21 -7.30 6.89
C LEU A 286 -11.66 -7.52 7.32
N TYR A 287 -12.58 -6.86 6.65
CA TYR A 287 -14.01 -7.01 6.88
C TYR A 287 -14.72 -7.35 5.58
N LYS A 288 -15.81 -8.12 5.71
CA LYS A 288 -16.73 -8.42 4.61
C LYS A 288 -18.06 -7.74 4.86
N VAL A 289 -18.57 -7.04 3.86
CA VAL A 289 -19.89 -6.39 3.89
C VAL A 289 -20.98 -7.45 3.82
N LEU A 290 -21.97 -7.36 4.73
CA LEU A 290 -23.09 -8.31 4.90
C LEU A 290 -24.27 -8.03 3.96
#